data_472f5a683c0cb43d6f295d4c9efd7b81
#
_entry.id   472f5a683c0cb43d6f295d4c9efd7b81
#
_cell.length_a   1.000
_cell.length_b   1.000
_cell.length_c   1.000
_cell.angle_alpha   90.00
_cell.angle_beta   90.00
_cell.angle_gamma   90.00
#
_symmetry.space_group_name_H-M   'P 1'
#
loop_
_entity.id
_entity.type
_entity.pdbx_description
1 polymer ?
#
loop_
_entity_poly.entity_id
_entity_poly.type
_entity_poly.pdbx_seq_one_letter_code
_entity_poly.pdbx_strand_id
1 'polypeptide(L)'
;MAKIYYQEDCNLSLLEGKTIAVIGYGSQGHAQALNAKESGCDVIIGLYEGSKSWAKAEAQGFKVYTAAEAAKRADIIMILINDEKQAQMYKESIVPNLEAGNMLMFAHGFAIHFGQIVPPKDV
;
A
#
# COMPACT_ATOMS: atom_id res chain seq x y z
N MET A 1 -12.70 -9.08 26.42
CA MET A 1 -13.21 -9.65 25.15
C MET A 1 -12.89 -8.70 24.01
N ALA A 2 -12.45 -9.21 22.86
CA ALA A 2 -12.16 -8.37 21.70
C ALA A 2 -13.46 -7.76 21.14
N LYS A 3 -13.38 -6.49 20.73
CA LYS A 3 -14.51 -5.83 20.07
C LYS A 3 -14.60 -6.29 18.62
N ILE A 4 -15.80 -6.70 18.19
CA ILE A 4 -16.07 -7.07 16.80
C ILE A 4 -16.73 -5.87 16.12
N TYR A 5 -16.22 -5.52 14.92
CA TYR A 5 -16.77 -4.44 14.11
C TYR A 5 -17.55 -5.02 12.94
N TYR A 6 -18.73 -4.46 12.67
CA TYR A 6 -19.58 -4.81 11.55
C TYR A 6 -19.66 -3.65 10.56
N GLN A 7 -20.38 -3.84 9.46
CA GLN A 7 -20.51 -2.83 8.40
C GLN A 7 -20.98 -1.47 8.95
N GLU A 8 -21.91 -1.46 9.86
CA GLU A 8 -22.45 -0.25 10.47
C GLU A 8 -21.46 0.49 11.39
N ASP A 9 -20.43 -0.20 11.85
CA ASP A 9 -19.37 0.39 12.68
C ASP A 9 -18.27 1.07 11.83
N CYS A 10 -18.31 0.89 10.51
CA CYS A 10 -17.29 1.36 9.58
C CYS A 10 -17.77 2.59 8.83
N ASN A 11 -16.84 3.47 8.50
CA ASN A 11 -17.13 4.68 7.72
C ASN A 11 -16.18 4.77 6.53
N LEU A 12 -16.64 4.34 5.36
CA LEU A 12 -15.85 4.35 4.12
C LEU A 12 -15.50 5.79 3.68
N SER A 13 -16.27 6.79 4.11
CA SER A 13 -15.99 8.18 3.76
C SER A 13 -14.65 8.69 4.31
N LEU A 14 -14.07 8.02 5.31
CA LEU A 14 -12.73 8.33 5.80
C LEU A 14 -11.64 8.19 4.73
N LEU A 15 -11.91 7.41 3.68
CA LEU A 15 -11.01 7.20 2.54
C LEU A 15 -11.26 8.16 1.37
N GLU A 16 -12.31 8.97 1.45
CA GLU A 16 -12.60 9.97 0.40
C GLU A 16 -11.46 10.98 0.27
N GLY A 17 -11.04 11.25 -0.96
CA GLY A 17 -9.94 12.16 -1.24
C GLY A 17 -8.57 11.60 -0.90
N LYS A 18 -8.48 10.35 -0.45
CA LYS A 18 -7.23 9.66 -0.15
C LYS A 18 -6.81 8.78 -1.32
N THR A 19 -5.51 8.79 -1.63
CA THR A 19 -4.93 7.89 -2.62
C THR A 19 -4.24 6.74 -1.89
N ILE A 20 -4.59 5.51 -2.27
CA ILE A 20 -3.99 4.29 -1.74
C ILE A 20 -3.00 3.74 -2.77
N ALA A 21 -1.73 3.66 -2.40
CA ALA A 21 -0.74 2.97 -3.21
C ALA A 21 -0.57 1.53 -2.70
N VAL A 22 -0.80 0.57 -3.57
CA VAL A 22 -0.51 -0.84 -3.28
C VAL A 22 0.86 -1.14 -3.89
N ILE A 23 1.83 -1.44 -3.04
CA ILE A 23 3.19 -1.77 -3.46
C ILE A 23 3.32 -3.27 -3.60
N GLY A 24 3.40 -3.73 -4.84
CA GLY A 24 3.37 -5.14 -5.20
C GLY A 24 2.05 -5.55 -5.84
N TYR A 25 2.09 -6.54 -6.72
CA TYR A 25 0.89 -7.03 -7.44
C TYR A 25 0.92 -8.55 -7.55
N GLY A 26 1.31 -9.20 -6.44
CA GLY A 26 1.19 -10.64 -6.25
C GLY A 26 -0.25 -11.01 -5.90
N SER A 27 -0.45 -12.19 -5.31
CA SER A 27 -1.80 -12.69 -4.99
C SER A 27 -2.60 -11.74 -4.08
N GLN A 28 -1.98 -11.25 -3.00
CA GLN A 28 -2.65 -10.32 -2.09
C GLN A 28 -2.75 -8.91 -2.68
N GLY A 29 -1.68 -8.42 -3.32
CA GLY A 29 -1.70 -7.09 -3.93
C GLY A 29 -2.79 -6.95 -4.98
N HIS A 30 -2.91 -7.94 -5.86
CA HIS A 30 -3.97 -8.02 -6.86
C HIS A 30 -5.37 -7.99 -6.21
N ALA A 31 -5.62 -8.90 -5.27
CA ALA A 31 -6.93 -9.03 -4.64
C ALA A 31 -7.32 -7.79 -3.84
N GLN A 32 -6.42 -7.27 -3.01
CA GLN A 32 -6.72 -6.11 -2.17
C GLN A 32 -6.88 -4.82 -2.98
N ALA A 33 -6.06 -4.65 -4.02
CA ALA A 33 -6.19 -3.49 -4.91
C ALA A 33 -7.55 -3.47 -5.63
N LEU A 34 -7.98 -4.62 -6.17
CA LEU A 34 -9.28 -4.74 -6.82
C LEU A 34 -10.44 -4.51 -5.84
N ASN A 35 -10.37 -5.09 -4.64
CA ASN A 35 -11.40 -4.90 -3.63
C ASN A 35 -11.53 -3.42 -3.22
N ALA A 36 -10.42 -2.74 -3.01
CA ALA A 36 -10.43 -1.31 -2.69
C ALA A 36 -11.00 -0.47 -3.84
N LYS A 37 -10.60 -0.77 -5.07
CA LYS A 37 -11.12 -0.09 -6.27
C LYS A 37 -12.62 -0.28 -6.43
N GLU A 38 -13.11 -1.51 -6.26
CA GLU A 38 -14.54 -1.83 -6.34
C GLU A 38 -15.34 -1.16 -5.22
N SER A 39 -14.70 -0.87 -4.10
CA SER A 39 -15.30 -0.10 -3.00
C SER A 39 -15.26 1.42 -3.21
N GLY A 40 -14.79 1.88 -4.37
CA GLY A 40 -14.77 3.30 -4.72
C GLY A 40 -13.53 4.07 -4.28
N CYS A 41 -12.49 3.38 -3.80
CA CYS A 41 -11.24 4.03 -3.41
C CYS A 41 -10.39 4.39 -4.63
N ASP A 42 -9.60 5.47 -4.50
CA ASP A 42 -8.58 5.83 -5.47
C ASP A 42 -7.33 4.99 -5.22
N VAL A 43 -7.08 4.01 -6.08
CA VAL A 43 -5.98 3.04 -5.93
C VAL A 43 -5.00 3.16 -7.08
N ILE A 44 -3.72 3.28 -6.74
CA ILE A 44 -2.60 3.20 -7.67
C ILE A 44 -1.70 2.02 -7.29
N ILE A 45 -0.94 1.54 -8.25
CA ILE A 45 -0.03 0.40 -8.04
C ILE A 45 1.41 0.88 -8.13
N GLY A 46 2.24 0.44 -7.19
CA GLY A 46 3.68 0.67 -7.22
C GLY A 46 4.43 -0.62 -7.48
N LEU A 47 5.26 -0.64 -8.51
CA LEU A 47 6.07 -1.78 -8.91
C LEU A 47 7.49 -1.32 -9.26
N TYR A 48 8.44 -2.26 -9.29
CA TYR A 48 9.76 -1.95 -9.84
C TYR A 48 9.69 -1.88 -11.37
N GLU A 49 10.55 -1.06 -11.94
CA GLU A 49 10.64 -0.89 -13.39
C GLU A 49 10.99 -2.22 -14.06
N GLY A 50 10.23 -2.60 -15.10
CA GLY A 50 10.40 -3.89 -15.76
C GLY A 50 9.66 -5.06 -15.10
N SER A 51 8.85 -4.80 -14.07
CA SER A 51 8.05 -5.86 -13.43
C SER A 51 7.09 -6.53 -14.42
N LYS A 52 7.04 -7.86 -14.36
CA LYS A 52 6.10 -8.65 -15.16
C LYS A 52 4.63 -8.37 -14.82
N SER A 53 4.37 -7.85 -13.62
CA SER A 53 3.02 -7.52 -13.16
C SER A 53 2.52 -6.17 -13.66
N TRP A 54 3.41 -5.35 -14.25
CA TRP A 54 3.06 -4.00 -14.71
C TRP A 54 1.90 -4.03 -15.71
N ALA A 55 2.05 -4.81 -16.78
CA ALA A 55 1.01 -4.93 -17.81
C ALA A 55 -0.29 -5.53 -17.25
N LYS A 56 -0.18 -6.47 -16.30
CA LYS A 56 -1.36 -7.08 -15.67
C LYS A 56 -2.16 -6.05 -14.87
N ALA A 57 -1.48 -5.20 -14.12
CA ALA A 57 -2.13 -4.15 -13.34
C ALA A 57 -2.78 -3.09 -14.25
N GLU A 58 -2.09 -2.68 -15.31
CA GLU A 58 -2.65 -1.76 -16.31
C GLU A 58 -3.88 -2.34 -16.99
N ALA A 59 -3.88 -3.64 -17.32
CA ALA A 59 -5.02 -4.32 -17.93
C ALA A 59 -6.25 -4.34 -17.02
N GLN A 60 -6.08 -4.25 -15.71
CA GLN A 60 -7.17 -4.13 -14.73
C GLN A 60 -7.63 -2.68 -14.50
N GLY A 61 -7.08 -1.73 -15.25
CA GLY A 61 -7.47 -0.33 -15.19
C GLY A 61 -6.76 0.48 -14.11
N PHE A 62 -5.67 -0.03 -13.53
CA PHE A 62 -4.88 0.73 -12.57
C PHE A 62 -3.84 1.61 -13.25
N LYS A 63 -3.57 2.75 -12.65
CA LYS A 63 -2.38 3.54 -12.96
C LYS A 63 -1.20 2.92 -12.21
N VAL A 64 -0.14 2.59 -12.92
CA VAL A 64 1.04 1.93 -12.37
C VAL A 64 2.23 2.89 -12.40
N TYR A 65 2.92 2.96 -11.29
CA TYR A 65 4.11 3.79 -11.10
C TYR A 65 5.25 2.95 -10.53
N THR A 66 6.46 3.49 -10.51
CA THR A 66 7.51 2.92 -9.66
C THR A 66 7.10 3.03 -8.21
N ALA A 67 7.66 2.18 -7.34
CA ALA A 67 7.35 2.22 -5.91
C ALA A 67 7.60 3.60 -5.30
N ALA A 68 8.69 4.27 -5.69
CA ALA A 68 9.03 5.61 -5.23
C ALA A 68 7.98 6.66 -5.65
N GLU A 69 7.58 6.65 -6.91
CA GLU A 69 6.58 7.59 -7.41
C GLU A 69 5.18 7.32 -6.83
N ALA A 70 4.81 6.05 -6.67
CA ALA A 70 3.56 5.68 -6.03
C ALA A 70 3.52 6.15 -4.57
N ALA A 71 4.61 5.96 -3.83
CA ALA A 71 4.72 6.44 -2.45
C ALA A 71 4.58 7.96 -2.34
N LYS A 72 5.18 8.68 -3.28
CA LYS A 72 5.10 10.15 -3.33
C LYS A 72 3.67 10.66 -3.54
N ARG A 73 2.88 9.93 -4.32
CA ARG A 73 1.51 10.32 -4.67
C ARG A 73 0.46 9.86 -3.65
N ALA A 74 0.81 8.93 -2.76
CA ALA A 74 -0.17 8.27 -1.90
C ALA A 74 -0.27 8.90 -0.51
N ASP A 75 -1.46 8.82 0.05
CA ASP A 75 -1.72 9.10 1.47
C ASP A 75 -1.57 7.84 2.30
N ILE A 76 -1.97 6.71 1.75
CA ILE A 76 -1.90 5.38 2.36
C ILE A 76 -1.03 4.49 1.48
N ILE A 77 0.01 3.91 2.07
CA ILE A 77 0.96 3.05 1.37
C ILE A 77 0.83 1.64 1.93
N MET A 78 0.26 0.74 1.13
CA MET A 78 0.06 -0.66 1.50
C MET A 78 1.18 -1.50 0.91
N ILE A 79 2.05 -2.04 1.75
CA ILE A 79 3.23 -2.78 1.34
C ILE A 79 2.90 -4.27 1.30
N LEU A 80 2.81 -4.84 0.10
CA LEU A 80 2.39 -6.22 -0.16
C LEU A 80 3.41 -7.00 -1.00
N ILE A 81 4.69 -6.69 -0.86
CA ILE A 81 5.78 -7.50 -1.41
C ILE A 81 6.25 -8.52 -0.38
N ASN A 82 7.10 -9.46 -0.80
CA ASN A 82 7.66 -10.48 0.11
C ASN A 82 8.38 -9.85 1.30
N ASP A 83 8.21 -10.44 2.48
CA ASP A 83 8.74 -9.91 3.75
C ASP A 83 10.24 -9.62 3.69
N GLU A 84 11.03 -10.50 3.09
CA GLU A 84 12.48 -10.35 3.00
C GLU A 84 12.94 -9.18 2.12
N LYS A 85 12.05 -8.64 1.28
CA LYS A 85 12.36 -7.52 0.38
C LYS A 85 11.83 -6.18 0.91
N GLN A 86 10.97 -6.20 1.91
CA GLN A 86 10.27 -5.01 2.38
C GLN A 86 11.21 -3.96 2.96
N ALA A 87 12.18 -4.36 3.79
CA ALA A 87 13.08 -3.42 4.46
C ALA A 87 13.91 -2.61 3.46
N GLN A 88 14.48 -3.27 2.45
CA GLN A 88 15.28 -2.61 1.43
C GLN A 88 14.43 -1.66 0.58
N MET A 89 13.29 -2.13 0.09
CA MET A 89 12.36 -1.33 -0.72
C MET A 89 11.87 -0.11 0.07
N TYR A 90 11.53 -0.30 1.34
CA TYR A 90 11.11 0.78 2.22
C TYR A 90 12.19 1.86 2.32
N LYS A 91 13.43 1.47 2.61
CA LYS A 91 14.56 2.38 2.74
C LYS A 91 14.87 3.15 1.46
N GLU A 92 14.83 2.45 0.31
CA GLU A 92 15.22 3.03 -0.98
C GLU A 92 14.11 3.85 -1.64
N SER A 93 12.88 3.40 -1.54
CA SER A 93 11.76 3.95 -2.32
C SER A 93 10.71 4.69 -1.49
N ILE A 94 10.44 4.24 -0.27
CA ILE A 94 9.36 4.79 0.55
C ILE A 94 9.84 5.94 1.42
N VAL A 95 10.93 5.73 2.18
CA VAL A 95 11.45 6.73 3.13
C VAL A 95 11.68 8.10 2.48
N PRO A 96 12.32 8.21 1.30
CA PRO A 96 12.56 9.51 0.67
C PRO A 96 11.28 10.26 0.28
N ASN A 97 10.16 9.56 0.20
CA ASN A 97 8.89 10.09 -0.28
C ASN A 97 7.80 10.14 0.80
N LEU A 98 8.12 9.75 2.04
CA LEU A 98 7.18 9.84 3.16
C LEU A 98 6.96 11.28 3.59
N GLU A 99 5.70 11.58 3.88
CA GLU A 99 5.29 12.86 4.43
C GLU A 99 4.54 12.64 5.75
N ALA A 100 4.56 13.65 6.61
CA ALA A 100 3.80 13.63 7.86
C ALA A 100 2.32 13.36 7.56
N GLY A 101 1.72 12.48 8.34
CA GLY A 101 0.31 12.09 8.17
C GLY A 101 0.07 10.96 7.18
N ASN A 102 1.11 10.49 6.48
CA ASN A 102 0.98 9.27 5.68
C ASN A 102 0.70 8.05 6.58
N MET A 103 0.04 7.06 6.01
CA MET A 103 -0.21 5.79 6.68
C MET A 103 0.56 4.67 5.96
N LEU A 104 1.27 3.85 6.74
CA LEU A 104 1.86 2.62 6.26
C LEU A 104 0.97 1.46 6.68
N MET A 105 0.66 0.57 5.75
CA MET A 105 -0.18 -0.59 6.00
C MET A 105 0.51 -1.87 5.54
N PHE A 106 0.43 -2.91 6.34
CA PHE A 106 1.06 -4.21 6.08
C PHE A 106 0.02 -5.31 6.22
N ALA A 107 0.14 -6.37 5.41
CA ALA A 107 -0.69 -7.56 5.57
C ALA A 107 -0.21 -8.43 6.74
N HIS A 108 1.08 -8.35 7.07
CA HIS A 108 1.70 -9.12 8.16
C HIS A 108 2.67 -8.25 8.95
N GLY A 109 2.71 -8.43 10.25
CA GLY A 109 3.50 -7.60 11.15
C GLY A 109 5.00 -7.90 11.20
N PHE A 110 5.53 -8.79 10.37
CA PHE A 110 6.93 -9.26 10.42
C PHE A 110 7.95 -8.11 10.43
N ALA A 111 7.87 -7.22 9.46
CA ALA A 111 8.86 -6.15 9.30
C ALA A 111 8.82 -5.16 10.48
N ILE A 112 7.66 -4.88 11.01
CA ILE A 112 7.47 -3.98 12.16
C ILE A 112 7.91 -4.68 13.46
N HIS A 113 7.45 -5.91 13.67
CA HIS A 113 7.76 -6.67 14.90
C HIS A 113 9.27 -6.89 15.09
N PHE A 114 9.97 -7.25 14.01
CA PHE A 114 11.41 -7.49 14.06
C PHE A 114 12.28 -6.25 13.81
N GLY A 115 11.67 -5.06 13.78
CA GLY A 115 12.39 -3.79 13.67
C GLY A 115 13.08 -3.58 12.33
N GLN A 116 12.71 -4.29 11.28
CA GLN A 116 13.26 -4.11 9.94
C GLN A 116 12.75 -2.83 9.29
N ILE A 117 11.55 -2.42 9.66
CA ILE A 117 10.95 -1.13 9.29
C ILE A 117 10.53 -0.43 10.58
N VAL A 118 11.07 0.77 10.79
CA VAL A 118 10.71 1.63 11.91
C VAL A 118 10.17 2.94 11.33
N PRO A 119 8.84 3.12 11.33
CA PRO A 119 8.25 4.34 10.79
C PRO A 119 8.63 5.59 11.59
N PRO A 120 8.69 6.77 10.95
CA PRO A 120 8.78 8.04 11.68
C PRO A 120 7.60 8.24 12.62
N LYS A 121 7.77 9.09 13.63
CA LYS A 121 6.74 9.32 14.65
C LYS A 121 5.47 9.99 14.12
N ASP A 122 5.56 10.67 12.99
CA ASP A 122 4.47 11.41 12.34
C ASP A 122 3.78 10.62 11.22
N VAL A 123 4.10 9.31 11.13
CA VAL A 123 3.53 8.37 10.16
C VAL A 123 2.79 7.27 10.90
#